data_c81b644039c2b7ac1d95122e04ad0548
#
_entry.id   c81b644039c2b7ac1d95122e04ad0548
#
_cell.length_a   1.000
_cell.length_b   1.000
_cell.length_c   1.000
_cell.angle_alpha   90.00
_cell.angle_beta   90.00
_cell.angle_gamma   90.00
#
_symmetry.space_group_name_H-M   'P 1'
#
loop_
_entity.id
_entity.type
_entity.pdbx_description
1 polymer ?
#
loop_
_entity_poly.entity_id
_entity_poly.type
_entity_poly.pdbx_seq_one_letter_code
_entity_poly.pdbx_strand_id
1 'polypeptide(L)'
;MGKWEGTGNQTLGLVSQSGRFRLRWQTRPEPGHDAAGGRFKLTVHSGVSGRPLQEVTDQRGPGEGAYNVEDDPRPFNLMVYSEGLVWTIVADEVVMARPATR
;
A
#
# COMPACT_ATOMS: atom_id res chain seq x y z
N MET A 1 4.98 -4.78 -10.14
CA MET A 1 3.62 -5.12 -9.72
C MET A 1 2.67 -3.96 -9.93
N GLY A 2 2.81 -2.82 -9.31
CA GLY A 2 1.93 -1.70 -9.58
C GLY A 2 2.36 -0.40 -8.94
N LYS A 3 1.86 0.68 -9.53
CA LYS A 3 2.05 2.02 -9.00
C LYS A 3 0.75 2.80 -9.16
N TRP A 4 0.32 3.45 -8.10
CA TRP A 4 -0.92 4.21 -8.07
C TRP A 4 -0.69 5.56 -7.44
N GLU A 5 -1.44 6.54 -7.91
CA GLU A 5 -1.44 7.88 -7.34
C GLU A 5 -2.88 8.37 -7.26
N GLY A 6 -3.22 9.06 -6.20
CA GLY A 6 -4.57 9.56 -6.04
C GLY A 6 -4.77 10.42 -4.82
N THR A 7 -6.03 10.77 -4.62
CA THR A 7 -6.51 11.51 -3.46
C THR A 7 -7.74 10.81 -2.92
N GLY A 8 -8.01 10.95 -1.63
CA GLY A 8 -9.20 10.38 -1.02
C GLY A 8 -9.14 8.86 -0.90
N ASN A 9 -10.29 8.26 -0.71
CA ASN A 9 -10.41 6.83 -0.46
C ASN A 9 -10.47 6.06 -1.77
N GLN A 10 -9.69 4.98 -1.87
CA GLN A 10 -9.71 4.11 -3.04
C GLN A 10 -9.44 2.67 -2.64
N THR A 11 -9.88 1.76 -3.49
CA THR A 11 -9.54 0.35 -3.39
C THR A 11 -8.70 -0.03 -4.60
N LEU A 12 -7.52 -0.58 -4.36
CA LEU A 12 -6.58 -0.92 -5.41
C LEU A 12 -6.37 -2.43 -5.43
N GLY A 13 -6.69 -3.06 -6.55
CA GLY A 13 -6.50 -4.50 -6.70
C GLY A 13 -5.12 -4.83 -7.20
N LEU A 14 -4.53 -5.90 -6.67
CA LEU A 14 -3.27 -6.45 -7.18
C LEU A 14 -3.24 -7.96 -6.98
N VAL A 15 -2.38 -8.61 -7.76
CA VAL A 15 -2.15 -10.06 -7.62
C VAL A 15 -0.68 -10.27 -7.32
N SER A 16 -0.39 -11.01 -6.26
CA SER A 16 0.97 -11.39 -5.92
C SER A 16 1.17 -12.88 -6.19
N GLN A 17 2.15 -13.20 -7.01
CA GLN A 17 2.45 -14.58 -7.36
C GLN A 17 3.22 -15.32 -6.27
N SER A 18 3.99 -14.58 -5.48
CA SER A 18 4.73 -15.17 -4.37
C SER A 18 4.00 -15.06 -3.04
N GLY A 19 3.00 -14.18 -2.94
CA GLY A 19 2.39 -13.80 -1.68
C GLY A 19 3.21 -12.81 -0.89
N ARG A 20 4.37 -12.45 -1.38
CA ARG A 20 5.27 -11.51 -0.73
C ARG A 20 5.46 -10.31 -1.62
N PHE A 21 5.17 -9.15 -1.09
CA PHE A 21 5.36 -7.91 -1.85
C PHE A 21 5.69 -6.76 -0.90
N ARG A 22 6.41 -5.79 -1.43
CA ARG A 22 6.80 -4.61 -0.70
C ARG A 22 5.93 -3.44 -1.12
N LEU A 23 5.35 -2.77 -0.15
CA LEU A 23 4.60 -1.55 -0.36
C LEU A 23 5.48 -0.38 0.06
N ARG A 24 5.52 0.65 -0.78
CA ARG A 24 6.14 1.92 -0.45
C ARG A 24 5.11 3.00 -0.72
N TRP A 25 5.00 3.95 0.18
CA TRP A 25 4.06 5.03 0.01
C TRP A 25 4.70 6.37 0.33
N GLN A 26 4.17 7.40 -0.28
CA GLN A 26 4.55 8.77 -0.03
C GLN A 26 3.29 9.61 -0.08
N THR A 27 3.16 10.54 0.86
CA THR A 27 2.02 11.45 0.91
C THR A 27 2.53 12.88 0.98
N ARG A 28 1.76 13.78 0.40
CA ARG A 28 2.02 15.20 0.45
C ARG A 28 0.71 15.95 0.60
N PRO A 29 0.71 17.20 1.11
CA PRO A 29 -0.54 17.95 1.28
C PRO A 29 -1.22 18.18 -0.07
N GLU A 30 -2.55 18.05 -0.08
CA GLU A 30 -3.35 18.54 -1.19
C GLU A 30 -3.24 20.06 -1.26
N PRO A 31 -3.25 20.67 -2.47
CA PRO A 31 -3.31 22.11 -2.60
C PRO A 31 -4.52 22.69 -1.85
N GLY A 32 -4.27 23.69 -1.01
CA GLY A 32 -5.32 24.33 -0.22
C GLY A 32 -5.63 23.66 1.10
N HIS A 33 -4.97 22.56 1.44
CA HIS A 33 -5.16 21.88 2.71
C HIS A 33 -3.98 22.10 3.64
N ASP A 34 -4.27 22.11 4.94
CA ASP A 34 -3.26 22.19 5.98
C ASP A 34 -2.57 20.82 6.09
N ALA A 35 -1.25 20.81 5.96
CA ALA A 35 -0.47 19.58 6.05
C ALA A 35 -0.70 18.84 7.37
N ALA A 36 -0.88 19.55 8.48
CA ALA A 36 -1.05 18.95 9.79
C ALA A 36 -2.40 18.25 9.96
N GLY A 37 -3.40 18.60 9.13
CA GLY A 37 -4.74 18.02 9.22
C GLY A 37 -4.94 16.76 8.39
N GLY A 38 -3.95 16.36 7.61
CA GLY A 38 -4.10 15.22 6.72
C GLY A 38 -4.03 13.89 7.46
N ARG A 39 -4.66 12.87 6.87
CA ARG A 39 -4.61 11.51 7.40
C ARG A 39 -4.48 10.53 6.25
N PHE A 40 -3.68 9.48 6.45
CA PHE A 40 -3.49 8.43 5.48
C PHE A 40 -3.47 7.08 6.20
N LYS A 41 -4.37 6.19 5.78
CA LYS A 41 -4.45 4.83 6.30
C LYS A 41 -4.41 3.85 5.15
N LEU A 42 -3.59 2.83 5.26
CA LEU A 42 -3.44 1.79 4.25
C LEU A 42 -3.60 0.42 4.90
N THR A 43 -4.53 -0.37 4.37
CA THR A 43 -4.82 -1.71 4.86
C THR A 43 -4.81 -2.70 3.69
N VAL A 44 -4.24 -3.88 3.91
CA VAL A 44 -4.26 -4.97 2.94
C VAL A 44 -5.41 -5.91 3.28
N HIS A 45 -6.22 -6.20 2.27
CA HIS A 45 -7.36 -7.11 2.38
C HIS A 45 -7.22 -8.26 1.41
N SER A 46 -7.85 -9.38 1.71
CA SER A 46 -7.96 -10.47 0.75
C SER A 46 -8.82 -10.03 -0.43
N GLY A 47 -8.34 -10.23 -1.64
CA GLY A 47 -9.11 -9.93 -2.84
C GLY A 47 -10.21 -10.95 -3.11
N VAL A 48 -10.21 -12.08 -2.42
CA VAL A 48 -11.21 -13.13 -2.57
C VAL A 48 -12.36 -12.93 -1.57
N SER A 49 -12.04 -12.77 -0.29
CA SER A 49 -13.04 -12.68 0.77
C SER A 49 -13.34 -11.26 1.23
N GLY A 50 -12.48 -10.30 0.91
CA GLY A 50 -12.58 -8.95 1.42
C GLY A 50 -12.12 -8.80 2.87
N ARG A 51 -11.63 -9.85 3.48
CA ARG A 51 -11.20 -9.86 4.87
C ARG A 51 -9.98 -8.99 5.07
N PRO A 52 -9.94 -8.14 6.11
CA PRO A 52 -8.71 -7.42 6.43
C PRO A 52 -7.63 -8.40 6.89
N LEU A 53 -6.44 -8.25 6.31
CA LEU A 53 -5.29 -9.11 6.62
C LEU A 53 -4.23 -8.37 7.43
N GLN A 54 -3.97 -7.11 7.09
CA GLN A 54 -2.89 -6.37 7.70
C GLN A 54 -3.15 -4.87 7.60
N GLU A 55 -3.04 -4.16 8.72
CA GLU A 55 -2.97 -2.71 8.69
C GLU A 55 -1.51 -2.32 8.49
N VAL A 56 -1.24 -1.62 7.39
CA VAL A 56 0.12 -1.25 7.01
C VAL A 56 0.54 0.04 7.71
N THR A 57 -0.30 1.05 7.65
CA THR A 57 -0.03 2.31 8.31
C THR A 57 -1.32 3.07 8.59
N ASP A 58 -1.28 3.89 9.62
CA ASP A 58 -2.31 4.87 9.93
C ASP A 58 -1.56 6.09 10.47
N GLN A 59 -1.35 7.07 9.60
CA GLN A 59 -0.50 8.22 9.92
C GLN A 59 -1.23 9.54 9.75
N ARG A 60 -0.78 10.54 10.48
CA ARG A 60 -1.28 11.90 10.37
C ARG A 60 -0.24 12.76 9.68
N GLY A 61 -0.71 13.62 8.76
CA GLY A 61 0.16 14.51 8.01
C GLY A 61 0.94 13.81 6.92
N PRO A 62 1.72 14.57 6.14
CA PRO A 62 2.53 14.00 5.06
C PRO A 62 3.67 13.16 5.60
N GLY A 63 4.09 12.19 4.81
CA GLY A 63 5.18 11.31 5.17
C GLY A 63 5.37 10.22 4.15
N GLU A 64 6.28 9.31 4.46
CA GLU A 64 6.57 8.17 3.61
C GLU A 64 6.91 6.96 4.44
N GLY A 65 6.82 5.80 3.85
CA GLY A 65 7.17 4.57 4.53
C GLY A 65 7.22 3.39 3.58
N ALA A 66 7.57 2.25 4.15
CA ALA A 66 7.62 0.99 3.43
C ALA A 66 7.20 -0.14 4.36
N TYR A 67 6.60 -1.17 3.78
CA TYR A 67 6.15 -2.33 4.53
C TYR A 67 6.23 -3.57 3.65
N ASN A 68 6.73 -4.66 4.19
CA ASN A 68 6.76 -5.93 3.50
C ASN A 68 5.57 -6.77 3.93
N VAL A 69 4.74 -7.15 2.97
CA VAL A 69 3.63 -8.06 3.20
C VAL A 69 4.11 -9.47 2.92
N GLU A 70 3.84 -10.38 3.84
CA GLU A 70 4.16 -11.79 3.68
C GLU A 70 2.90 -12.59 3.90
N ASP A 71 2.44 -13.24 2.84
CA ASP A 71 1.21 -14.03 2.86
C ASP A 71 1.34 -15.12 1.80
N ASP A 72 0.25 -15.82 1.56
CA ASP A 72 0.18 -16.81 0.49
C ASP A 72 -0.14 -16.14 -0.85
N PRO A 73 0.27 -16.74 -1.98
CA PRO A 73 -0.10 -16.21 -3.29
C PRO A 73 -1.61 -16.10 -3.45
N ARG A 74 -2.08 -14.89 -3.75
CA ARG A 74 -3.51 -14.63 -3.94
C ARG A 74 -3.72 -13.21 -4.49
N PRO A 75 -4.94 -12.90 -4.94
CA PRO A 75 -5.29 -11.50 -5.16
C PRO A 75 -5.45 -10.76 -3.83
N PHE A 76 -5.08 -9.49 -3.84
CA PHE A 76 -5.20 -8.61 -2.68
C PHE A 76 -5.90 -7.32 -3.10
N ASN A 77 -6.53 -6.68 -2.13
CA ASN A 77 -7.02 -5.32 -2.27
C ASN A 77 -6.30 -4.44 -1.26
N LEU A 78 -5.80 -3.32 -1.75
CA LEU A 78 -5.25 -2.28 -0.89
C LEU A 78 -6.36 -1.26 -0.66
N MET A 79 -6.76 -1.11 0.60
CA MET A 79 -7.80 -0.15 0.96
C MET A 79 -7.11 1.11 1.44
N VAL A 80 -7.34 2.20 0.73
CA VAL A 80 -6.76 3.50 1.06
C VAL A 80 -7.85 4.39 1.64
N TYR A 81 -7.59 4.93 2.81
CA TYR A 81 -8.37 6.01 3.41
C TYR A 81 -7.45 7.23 3.51
N SER A 82 -7.87 8.34 2.94
CA SER A 82 -7.03 9.54 2.94
C SER A 82 -7.88 10.81 2.98
N GLU A 83 -7.44 11.75 3.79
CA GLU A 83 -8.04 13.09 3.88
C GLU A 83 -6.95 14.14 3.77
N GLY A 84 -7.13 15.09 2.85
CA GLY A 84 -6.25 16.24 2.72
C GLY A 84 -4.86 15.94 2.19
N LEU A 85 -4.62 14.73 1.70
CA LEU A 85 -3.32 14.31 1.20
C LEU A 85 -3.42 13.72 -0.19
N VAL A 86 -2.41 13.98 -1.01
CA VAL A 86 -2.17 13.25 -2.25
C VAL A 86 -1.22 12.12 -1.92
N TRP A 87 -1.55 10.91 -2.35
CA TRP A 87 -0.74 9.74 -2.04
C TRP A 87 -0.23 9.05 -3.30
N THR A 88 0.93 8.45 -3.18
CA THR A 88 1.51 7.58 -4.19
C THR A 88 1.85 6.27 -3.51
N ILE A 89 1.45 5.15 -4.12
CA ILE A 89 1.73 3.81 -3.60
C ILE A 89 2.40 3.00 -4.70
N VAL A 90 3.50 2.34 -4.35
CA VAL A 90 4.21 1.44 -5.25
C VAL A 90 4.24 0.06 -4.59
N ALA A 91 3.84 -0.94 -5.33
CA ALA A 91 3.91 -2.33 -4.88
C ALA A 91 4.87 -3.10 -5.78
N ASP A 92 5.84 -3.74 -5.18
CA ASP A 92 6.82 -4.56 -5.89
C ASP A 92 6.77 -5.99 -5.35
N GLU A 93 6.76 -6.95 -6.27
CA GLU A 93 6.85 -8.36 -5.91
C GLU A 93 8.22 -8.63 -5.30
N VAL A 94 8.24 -9.30 -4.15
CA VAL A 94 9.51 -9.71 -3.56
C VAL A 94 9.88 -11.07 -4.16
N VAL A 95 10.97 -11.07 -4.89
CA VAL A 95 11.51 -12.28 -5.47
C VAL A 95 12.77 -12.62 -4.69
N MET A 96 12.75 -13.73 -3.99
CA MET A 96 13.95 -14.17 -3.32
C MET A 96 14.94 -14.67 -4.35
N ALA A 97 16.06 -13.94 -4.46
CA ALA A 97 17.14 -14.40 -5.30
C ALA A 97 17.66 -15.71 -4.77
N ARG A 98 17.56 -16.75 -5.57
CA ARG A 98 18.19 -18.00 -5.23
C ARG A 98 19.68 -17.87 -5.39
N PRO A 99 20.47 -18.25 -4.40
CA PRO A 99 21.89 -18.36 -4.65
C PRO A 99 22.11 -19.35 -5.78
N ALA A 100 23.03 -19.02 -6.63
CA ALA A 100 23.39 -19.91 -7.71
C ALA A 100 23.83 -21.24 -7.09
N THR A 101 23.08 -22.26 -7.37
CA THR A 101 23.47 -23.57 -6.91
C THR A 101 24.29 -24.24 -7.97
N ARG A 102 25.12 -24.96 -7.48
CA ARG A 102 25.97 -25.66 -8.42
C ARG A 102 26.30 -27.00 -7.96
#